data_1fd1f155ede5314b118a1e59c396ee71
#
_entry.id   1fd1f155ede5314b118a1e59c396ee71
#
_cell.length_a   1.000
_cell.length_b   1.000
_cell.length_c   1.000
_cell.angle_alpha   90.00
_cell.angle_beta   90.00
_cell.angle_gamma   90.00
#
_symmetry.space_group_name_H-M   'P 1'
#
loop_
_entity.id
_entity.type
_entity.pdbx_description
1 polymer ?
#
loop_
_entity_poly.entity_id
_entity_poly.type
_entity_poly.pdbx_seq_one_letter_code
_entity_poly.pdbx_strand_id
1 'polypeptide(L)'
;MKAERDYFFDNVKAVLIFLVVLGHFLLPIHEEGVLVLIKRLIYVFHMPLFVFVSGYFSKRIYKDGRFNFKKILYLIKAYIVFVIVIQAVYAISGFRSFSEINFFSQSGAPWYLFAMIVWYLMIPFVRNLKPVPVIAVNIVLALVAGYFKNVGDFLCLSRILVFGPFFFLGYYMEQPLLERALRPEYKKIVTTAALSICAGILLTGKKMHD
;
A
#
# COMPACT_ATOMS: atom_id res chain seq x y z
N MET A 1 -28.50 -11.13 -7.50
CA MET A 1 -27.98 -10.16 -8.48
C MET A 1 -26.46 -10.30 -8.49
N LYS A 2 -25.85 -10.63 -9.64
CA LYS A 2 -24.39 -10.54 -9.81
C LYS A 2 -24.02 -9.05 -9.70
N ALA A 3 -23.11 -8.70 -8.78
CA ALA A 3 -22.59 -7.35 -8.69
C ALA A 3 -22.00 -6.98 -10.07
N GLU A 4 -22.46 -5.89 -10.64
CA GLU A 4 -21.96 -5.37 -11.90
C GLU A 4 -20.45 -5.15 -11.77
N ARG A 5 -19.68 -5.63 -12.74
CA ARG A 5 -18.21 -5.59 -12.69
C ARG A 5 -17.74 -4.16 -12.94
N ASP A 6 -17.05 -3.59 -11.98
CA ASP A 6 -16.51 -2.23 -12.07
C ASP A 6 -15.19 -2.24 -12.86
N TYR A 7 -15.29 -2.06 -14.17
CA TYR A 7 -14.15 -2.04 -15.08
C TYR A 7 -13.13 -0.93 -14.76
N PHE A 8 -13.56 0.17 -14.18
CA PHE A 8 -12.66 1.25 -13.78
C PHE A 8 -11.65 0.77 -12.75
N PHE A 9 -12.12 0.15 -11.67
CA PHE A 9 -11.21 -0.36 -10.64
C PHE A 9 -10.38 -1.56 -11.10
N ASP A 10 -10.91 -2.39 -12.00
CA ASP A 10 -10.12 -3.48 -12.56
C ASP A 10 -8.96 -2.95 -13.39
N ASN A 11 -9.17 -1.91 -14.20
CA ASN A 11 -8.10 -1.22 -14.94
C ASN A 11 -7.11 -0.52 -14.02
N VAL A 12 -7.57 0.18 -12.97
CA VAL A 12 -6.69 0.81 -11.98
C VAL A 12 -5.79 -0.22 -11.32
N LYS A 13 -6.34 -1.36 -10.88
CA LYS A 13 -5.54 -2.44 -10.28
C LYS A 13 -4.52 -3.01 -11.26
N ALA A 14 -4.90 -3.23 -12.52
CA ALA A 14 -3.99 -3.75 -13.55
C ALA A 14 -2.80 -2.80 -13.76
N VAL A 15 -3.04 -1.50 -13.87
CA VAL A 15 -1.98 -0.49 -14.00
C VAL A 15 -1.11 -0.47 -12.74
N LEU A 16 -1.70 -0.52 -11.54
CA LEU A 16 -0.95 -0.50 -10.30
C LEU A 16 -0.08 -1.75 -10.13
N ILE A 17 -0.58 -2.94 -10.48
CA ILE A 17 0.23 -4.17 -10.47
C ILE A 17 1.38 -4.06 -11.46
N PHE A 18 1.13 -3.56 -12.67
CA PHE A 18 2.18 -3.31 -13.64
C PHE A 18 3.28 -2.38 -13.07
N LEU A 19 2.89 -1.28 -12.42
CA LEU A 19 3.84 -0.34 -11.79
C LEU A 19 4.60 -0.97 -10.62
N VAL A 20 3.98 -1.86 -9.84
CA VAL A 20 4.67 -2.63 -8.80
C VAL A 20 5.75 -3.50 -9.42
N VAL A 21 5.43 -4.27 -10.47
CA VAL A 21 6.38 -5.14 -11.16
C VAL A 21 7.51 -4.31 -11.78
N LEU A 22 7.17 -3.23 -12.48
CA LEU A 22 8.15 -2.32 -13.10
C LEU A 22 9.07 -1.69 -12.02
N GLY A 23 8.51 -1.22 -10.91
CA GLY A 23 9.28 -0.67 -9.81
C GLY A 23 10.29 -1.67 -9.24
N HIS A 24 9.88 -2.92 -9.01
CA HIS A 24 10.78 -3.97 -8.55
C HIS A 24 11.83 -4.35 -9.59
N PHE A 25 11.48 -4.35 -10.87
CA PHE A 25 12.42 -4.61 -11.95
C PHE A 25 13.50 -3.52 -12.06
N LEU A 26 13.15 -2.27 -11.77
CA LEU A 26 14.07 -1.13 -11.77
C LEU A 26 14.98 -1.05 -10.53
N LEU A 27 14.70 -1.82 -9.46
CA LEU A 27 15.49 -1.76 -8.22
C LEU A 27 16.99 -2.06 -8.41
N PRO A 28 17.39 -3.14 -9.12
CA PRO A 28 18.79 -3.51 -9.27
C PRO A 28 19.54 -2.69 -10.33
N ILE A 29 18.83 -1.83 -11.09
CA ILE A 29 19.45 -1.03 -12.15
C ILE A 29 20.17 0.16 -11.53
N HIS A 30 21.43 0.39 -11.93
CA HIS A 30 22.25 1.50 -11.46
C HIS A 30 21.56 2.86 -11.66
N GLU A 31 21.65 3.70 -10.63
CA GLU A 31 20.82 4.90 -10.50
C GLU A 31 21.48 6.10 -11.20
N GLU A 32 21.28 6.24 -12.52
CA GLU A 32 21.67 7.45 -13.22
C GLU A 32 20.58 7.96 -14.18
N GLY A 33 20.49 9.27 -14.33
CA GLY A 33 19.66 9.92 -15.34
C GLY A 33 18.15 9.76 -15.14
N VAL A 34 17.43 9.56 -16.25
CA VAL A 34 15.95 9.54 -16.32
C VAL A 34 15.35 8.34 -15.57
N LEU A 35 16.08 7.23 -15.47
CA LEU A 35 15.59 6.02 -14.79
C LEU A 35 15.37 6.25 -13.29
N VAL A 36 16.23 7.02 -12.64
CA VAL A 36 16.06 7.43 -11.23
C VAL A 36 14.75 8.20 -11.04
N LEU A 37 14.47 9.13 -11.97
CA LEU A 37 13.26 9.94 -11.93
C LEU A 37 12.01 9.07 -12.09
N ILE A 38 12.00 8.16 -13.05
CA ILE A 38 10.90 7.21 -13.28
C ILE A 38 10.69 6.33 -12.04
N LYS A 39 11.77 5.77 -11.48
CA LYS A 39 11.73 4.96 -10.26
C LYS A 39 11.12 5.75 -9.09
N ARG A 40 11.61 6.96 -8.82
CA ARG A 40 11.07 7.82 -7.76
C ARG A 40 9.60 8.15 -7.97
N LEU A 41 9.20 8.50 -9.19
CA LEU A 41 7.79 8.75 -9.52
C LEU A 41 6.92 7.53 -9.23
N ILE A 42 7.34 6.34 -9.68
CA ILE A 42 6.59 5.11 -9.41
C ILE A 42 6.44 4.91 -7.90
N TYR A 43 7.53 5.00 -7.13
CA TYR A 43 7.53 4.71 -5.69
C TYR A 43 6.73 5.72 -4.86
N VAL A 44 6.61 6.98 -5.31
CA VAL A 44 5.83 8.02 -4.61
C VAL A 44 4.33 7.70 -4.57
N PHE A 45 3.76 7.16 -5.65
CA PHE A 45 2.30 7.06 -5.73
C PHE A 45 1.75 5.64 -5.84
N HIS A 46 2.50 4.66 -6.40
CA HIS A 46 1.93 3.34 -6.67
C HIS A 46 1.47 2.62 -5.39
N MET A 47 2.29 2.62 -4.33
CA MET A 47 1.93 1.96 -3.08
C MET A 47 0.82 2.69 -2.31
N PRO A 48 0.86 4.02 -2.09
CA PRO A 48 -0.26 4.74 -1.50
C PRO A 48 -1.59 4.49 -2.21
N LEU A 49 -1.59 4.54 -3.55
CA LEU A 49 -2.79 4.33 -4.34
C LEU A 49 -3.26 2.86 -4.29
N PHE A 50 -2.34 1.90 -4.32
CA PHE A 50 -2.66 0.48 -4.19
C PHE A 50 -3.30 0.16 -2.84
N VAL A 51 -2.75 0.72 -1.76
CA VAL A 51 -3.27 0.57 -0.40
C VAL A 51 -4.64 1.24 -0.26
N PHE A 52 -4.82 2.45 -0.84
CA PHE A 52 -6.11 3.14 -0.87
C PHE A 52 -7.20 2.30 -1.56
N VAL A 53 -6.92 1.78 -2.75
CA VAL A 53 -7.87 0.91 -3.49
C VAL A 53 -8.18 -0.34 -2.68
N SER A 54 -7.20 -0.91 -1.99
CA SER A 54 -7.40 -2.07 -1.13
C SER A 54 -8.27 -1.75 0.08
N GLY A 55 -8.09 -0.58 0.68
CA GLY A 55 -8.96 -0.04 1.72
C GLY A 55 -10.40 0.13 1.24
N TYR A 56 -10.60 0.70 0.06
CA TYR A 56 -11.93 0.86 -0.55
C TYR A 56 -12.68 -0.47 -0.68
N PHE A 57 -12.01 -1.52 -1.15
CA PHE A 57 -12.61 -2.85 -1.28
C PHE A 57 -12.67 -3.64 0.04
N SER A 58 -12.00 -3.18 1.09
CA SER A 58 -11.99 -3.86 2.39
C SER A 58 -13.34 -3.83 3.09
N LYS A 59 -14.24 -2.90 2.76
CA LYS A 59 -15.63 -2.86 3.25
C LYS A 59 -16.37 -4.19 3.07
N ARG A 60 -16.02 -4.93 2.02
CA ARG A 60 -16.59 -6.25 1.71
C ARG A 60 -16.14 -7.36 2.67
N ILE A 61 -15.36 -7.04 3.73
CA ILE A 61 -15.01 -8.01 4.75
C ILE A 61 -16.21 -8.35 5.65
N TYR A 62 -17.16 -7.43 5.75
CA TYR A 62 -18.46 -7.71 6.34
C TYR A 62 -19.44 -8.16 5.27
N LYS A 63 -20.04 -9.32 5.49
CA LYS A 63 -21.14 -9.85 4.70
C LYS A 63 -22.30 -10.18 5.67
N ASP A 64 -23.49 -9.64 5.40
CA ASP A 64 -24.69 -9.85 6.21
C ASP A 64 -24.44 -9.54 7.71
N GLY A 65 -23.71 -8.47 7.98
CA GLY A 65 -23.34 -8.05 9.34
C GLY A 65 -22.27 -8.90 10.04
N ARG A 66 -21.84 -10.00 9.42
CA ARG A 66 -20.83 -10.92 9.97
C ARG A 66 -19.45 -10.64 9.38
N PHE A 67 -18.45 -10.66 10.25
CA PHE A 67 -17.05 -10.51 9.85
C PHE A 67 -16.54 -11.78 9.16
N ASN A 68 -15.96 -11.63 7.97
CA ASN A 68 -15.51 -12.77 7.15
C ASN A 68 -14.08 -13.17 7.48
N PHE A 69 -13.89 -13.96 8.51
CA PHE A 69 -12.57 -14.52 8.88
C PHE A 69 -11.92 -15.38 7.79
N LYS A 70 -12.70 -16.00 6.89
CA LYS A 70 -12.15 -16.79 5.80
C LYS A 70 -11.24 -15.95 4.90
N LYS A 71 -11.57 -14.66 4.70
CA LYS A 71 -10.76 -13.74 3.91
C LYS A 71 -9.39 -13.49 4.54
N ILE A 72 -9.33 -13.36 5.86
CA ILE A 72 -8.06 -13.24 6.60
C ILE A 72 -7.24 -14.53 6.49
N LEU A 73 -7.88 -15.68 6.65
CA LEU A 73 -7.20 -16.98 6.48
C LEU A 73 -6.59 -17.15 5.08
N TYR A 74 -7.28 -16.69 4.03
CA TYR A 74 -6.72 -16.68 2.68
C TYR A 74 -5.49 -15.76 2.56
N LEU A 75 -5.53 -14.59 3.19
CA LEU A 75 -4.38 -13.69 3.20
C LEU A 75 -3.19 -14.26 3.97
N ILE A 76 -3.44 -14.92 5.11
CA ILE A 76 -2.41 -15.61 5.89
C ILE A 76 -1.77 -16.73 5.06
N LYS A 77 -2.58 -17.58 4.40
CA LYS A 77 -2.08 -18.64 3.52
C LYS A 77 -1.25 -18.06 2.37
N ALA A 78 -1.74 -17.02 1.70
CA ALA A 78 -1.02 -16.34 0.65
C ALA A 78 0.31 -15.78 1.15
N TYR A 79 0.31 -15.11 2.32
CA TYR A 79 1.52 -14.60 2.95
C TYR A 79 2.57 -15.69 3.18
N ILE A 80 2.17 -16.79 3.81
CA ILE A 80 3.07 -17.92 4.10
C ILE A 80 3.65 -18.48 2.80
N VAL A 81 2.81 -18.74 1.79
CA VAL A 81 3.27 -19.25 0.49
C VAL A 81 4.26 -18.30 -0.16
N PHE A 82 3.96 -16.99 -0.20
CA PHE A 82 4.86 -16.00 -0.79
C PHE A 82 6.20 -15.92 -0.04
N VAL A 83 6.20 -15.95 1.29
CA VAL A 83 7.43 -15.95 2.09
C VAL A 83 8.25 -17.20 1.76
N ILE A 84 7.64 -18.39 1.74
CA ILE A 84 8.34 -19.64 1.43
C ILE A 84 8.95 -19.58 0.01
N VAL A 85 8.17 -19.15 -0.98
CA VAL A 85 8.64 -19.07 -2.38
C VAL A 85 9.83 -18.10 -2.50
N ILE A 86 9.74 -16.90 -1.91
CA ILE A 86 10.82 -15.91 -1.98
C ILE A 86 12.07 -16.42 -1.28
N GLN A 87 11.92 -17.04 -0.10
CA GLN A 87 13.07 -17.59 0.63
C GLN A 87 13.70 -18.77 -0.12
N ALA A 88 12.90 -19.63 -0.75
CA ALA A 88 13.39 -20.71 -1.59
C ALA A 88 14.20 -20.16 -2.79
N VAL A 89 13.70 -19.11 -3.46
CA VAL A 89 14.43 -18.44 -4.55
C VAL A 89 15.76 -17.86 -4.06
N TYR A 90 15.79 -17.18 -2.90
CA TYR A 90 17.03 -16.64 -2.33
C TYR A 90 18.04 -17.73 -1.97
N ALA A 91 17.58 -18.85 -1.42
CA ALA A 91 18.45 -19.98 -1.09
C ALA A 91 19.03 -20.65 -2.35
N ILE A 92 18.21 -20.88 -3.38
CA ILE A 92 18.65 -21.46 -4.66
C ILE A 92 19.63 -20.54 -5.39
N SER A 93 19.41 -19.22 -5.30
CA SER A 93 20.29 -18.19 -5.92
C SER A 93 21.58 -17.96 -5.15
N GLY A 94 21.79 -18.58 -3.98
CA GLY A 94 22.94 -18.36 -3.12
C GLY A 94 22.94 -17.00 -2.40
N PHE A 95 21.85 -16.25 -2.47
CA PHE A 95 21.74 -14.92 -1.86
C PHE A 95 21.63 -14.95 -0.32
N ARG A 96 20.99 -16.01 0.23
CA ARG A 96 20.81 -16.23 1.68
C ARG A 96 20.75 -17.71 2.01
N SER A 97 21.20 -18.06 3.22
CA SER A 97 21.03 -19.40 3.75
C SER A 97 19.59 -19.62 4.25
N PHE A 98 19.12 -20.86 4.22
CA PHE A 98 17.84 -21.26 4.81
C PHE A 98 17.73 -20.96 6.31
N SER A 99 18.86 -20.90 7.03
CA SER A 99 18.92 -20.53 8.45
C SER A 99 18.58 -19.06 8.75
N GLU A 100 18.57 -18.20 7.74
CA GLU A 100 18.31 -16.76 7.86
C GLU A 100 16.86 -16.39 7.54
N ILE A 101 15.96 -17.37 7.44
CA ILE A 101 14.55 -17.13 7.15
C ILE A 101 13.91 -16.37 8.31
N ASN A 102 13.46 -15.16 8.03
CA ASN A 102 12.74 -14.34 9.00
C ASN A 102 11.30 -14.07 8.50
N PHE A 103 10.32 -14.73 9.10
CA PHE A 103 8.92 -14.54 8.77
C PHE A 103 8.36 -13.19 9.24
N PHE A 104 9.02 -12.51 10.18
CA PHE A 104 8.53 -11.29 10.82
C PHE A 104 9.19 -10.02 10.30
N SER A 105 10.24 -10.12 9.50
CA SER A 105 10.93 -8.97 8.92
C SER A 105 11.09 -9.14 7.42
N GLN A 106 10.02 -8.88 6.67
CA GLN A 106 10.01 -9.01 5.23
C GLN A 106 10.22 -7.66 4.55
N SER A 107 11.40 -7.44 4.01
CA SER A 107 11.72 -6.24 3.21
C SER A 107 11.13 -6.26 1.80
N GLY A 108 10.74 -7.43 1.28
CA GLY A 108 10.19 -7.62 -0.07
C GLY A 108 8.66 -7.56 -0.15
N ALA A 109 8.10 -7.94 -1.30
CA ALA A 109 6.66 -7.89 -1.61
C ALA A 109 5.69 -8.47 -0.55
N PRO A 110 6.04 -9.48 0.27
CA PRO A 110 5.14 -10.04 1.28
C PRO A 110 4.66 -9.06 2.34
N TRP A 111 5.41 -7.97 2.63
CA TRP A 111 5.02 -6.99 3.65
C TRP A 111 3.58 -6.47 3.44
N TYR A 112 3.18 -6.30 2.19
CA TYR A 112 1.84 -5.80 1.86
C TYR A 112 0.72 -6.76 2.30
N LEU A 113 0.91 -8.07 2.12
CA LEU A 113 -0.07 -9.07 2.56
C LEU A 113 -0.18 -9.08 4.09
N PHE A 114 0.94 -8.95 4.79
CA PHE A 114 0.96 -8.85 6.24
C PHE A 114 0.25 -7.58 6.73
N ALA A 115 0.54 -6.44 6.12
CA ALA A 115 -0.13 -5.17 6.42
C ALA A 115 -1.65 -5.26 6.19
N MET A 116 -2.08 -5.91 5.11
CA MET A 116 -3.50 -6.15 4.83
C MET A 116 -4.18 -6.97 5.93
N ILE A 117 -3.51 -8.00 6.47
CA ILE A 117 -4.02 -8.79 7.58
C ILE A 117 -4.24 -7.90 8.80
N VAL A 118 -3.24 -7.08 9.15
CA VAL A 118 -3.33 -6.16 10.30
C VAL A 118 -4.45 -5.16 10.12
N TRP A 119 -4.52 -4.48 8.97
CA TRP A 119 -5.57 -3.49 8.72
C TRP A 119 -6.97 -4.12 8.70
N TYR A 120 -7.13 -5.32 8.15
CA TYR A 120 -8.42 -6.03 8.22
C TYR A 120 -8.83 -6.35 9.64
N LEU A 121 -7.88 -6.75 10.50
CA LEU A 121 -8.15 -7.00 11.92
C LEU A 121 -8.49 -5.72 12.70
N MET A 122 -8.07 -4.55 12.22
CA MET A 122 -8.43 -3.25 12.81
C MET A 122 -9.85 -2.78 12.43
N ILE A 123 -10.40 -3.22 11.30
CA ILE A 123 -11.72 -2.77 10.82
C ILE A 123 -12.84 -2.93 11.87
N PRO A 124 -12.97 -4.04 12.61
CA PRO A 124 -14.01 -4.18 13.64
C PRO A 124 -14.00 -3.07 14.68
N PHE A 125 -12.83 -2.57 15.04
CA PHE A 125 -12.66 -1.53 16.07
C PHE A 125 -13.00 -0.13 15.55
N VAL A 126 -12.77 0.12 14.27
CA VAL A 126 -12.95 1.46 13.68
C VAL A 126 -14.27 1.63 12.91
N ARG A 127 -14.96 0.55 12.55
CA ARG A 127 -16.12 0.60 11.66
C ARG A 127 -17.25 1.53 12.12
N ASN A 128 -17.43 1.67 13.44
CA ASN A 128 -18.48 2.49 14.05
C ASN A 128 -17.98 3.89 14.44
N LEU A 129 -16.70 4.18 14.21
CA LEU A 129 -16.11 5.48 14.50
C LEU A 129 -16.25 6.43 13.32
N LYS A 130 -16.24 7.74 13.60
CA LYS A 130 -16.24 8.78 12.56
C LYS A 130 -14.92 8.72 11.77
N PRO A 131 -14.96 8.98 10.45
CA PRO A 131 -13.76 8.92 9.60
C PRO A 131 -12.63 9.84 10.05
N VAL A 132 -12.96 11.10 10.38
CA VAL A 132 -11.97 12.15 10.67
C VAL A 132 -11.01 11.78 11.81
N PRO A 133 -11.46 11.39 13.02
CA PRO A 133 -10.54 11.04 14.10
C PRO A 133 -9.68 9.80 13.76
N VAL A 134 -10.24 8.80 13.08
CA VAL A 134 -9.46 7.61 12.71
C VAL A 134 -8.35 7.96 11.72
N ILE A 135 -8.67 8.74 10.70
CA ILE A 135 -7.67 9.18 9.70
C ILE A 135 -6.63 10.08 10.37
N ALA A 136 -7.04 11.02 11.23
CA ALA A 136 -6.13 11.93 11.94
C ALA A 136 -5.14 11.16 12.82
N VAL A 137 -5.61 10.19 13.62
CA VAL A 137 -4.75 9.33 14.44
C VAL A 137 -3.76 8.56 13.56
N ASN A 138 -4.21 7.98 12.45
CA ASN A 138 -3.33 7.26 11.54
C ASN A 138 -2.27 8.18 10.90
N ILE A 139 -2.62 9.44 10.56
CA ILE A 139 -1.65 10.43 10.06
C ILE A 139 -0.59 10.73 11.14
N VAL A 140 -1.00 10.96 12.38
CA VAL A 140 -0.06 11.20 13.49
C VAL A 140 0.87 10.00 13.67
N LEU A 141 0.33 8.78 13.68
CA LEU A 141 1.13 7.56 13.78
C LEU A 141 2.11 7.39 12.61
N ALA A 142 1.69 7.74 11.39
CA ALA A 142 2.54 7.72 10.21
C ALA A 142 3.70 8.71 10.32
N LEU A 143 3.44 9.95 10.78
CA LEU A 143 4.47 10.97 11.00
C LEU A 143 5.45 10.55 12.09
N VAL A 144 4.95 10.02 13.20
CA VAL A 144 5.79 9.46 14.28
C VAL A 144 6.67 8.34 13.75
N ALA A 145 6.10 7.37 13.04
CA ALA A 145 6.86 6.25 12.46
C ALA A 145 7.92 6.72 11.45
N GLY A 146 7.63 7.77 10.68
CA GLY A 146 8.58 8.36 9.73
C GLY A 146 9.73 9.11 10.40
N TYR A 147 9.49 9.70 11.58
CA TYR A 147 10.50 10.43 12.34
C TYR A 147 11.46 9.50 13.12
N PHE A 148 10.93 8.44 13.71
CA PHE A 148 11.72 7.49 14.50
C PHE A 148 12.31 6.38 13.63
N LYS A 149 13.59 6.49 13.26
CA LYS A 149 14.32 5.47 12.47
C LYS A 149 14.36 4.08 13.14
N ASN A 150 14.13 4.02 14.46
CA ASN A 150 14.13 2.79 15.24
C ASN A 150 12.81 2.02 15.22
N VAL A 151 11.74 2.56 14.61
CA VAL A 151 10.51 1.81 14.31
C VAL A 151 10.80 0.89 13.13
N GLY A 152 11.64 -0.10 13.39
CA GLY A 152 12.34 -0.89 12.41
C GLY A 152 11.46 -1.78 11.51
N ASP A 153 12.13 -2.66 10.76
CA ASP A 153 11.53 -3.64 9.85
C ASP A 153 10.78 -4.79 10.56
N PHE A 154 10.84 -4.83 11.91
CA PHE A 154 10.12 -5.83 12.69
C PHE A 154 8.61 -5.73 12.43
N LEU A 155 8.03 -6.85 12.00
CA LEU A 155 6.61 -6.96 11.62
C LEU A 155 6.17 -5.93 10.54
N CYS A 156 7.11 -5.36 9.80
CA CYS A 156 6.85 -4.29 8.83
C CYS A 156 6.10 -3.09 9.43
N LEU A 157 6.26 -2.85 10.74
CA LEU A 157 5.46 -1.91 11.53
C LEU A 157 5.54 -0.49 10.96
N SER A 158 6.74 -0.05 10.56
CA SER A 158 6.92 1.27 9.93
C SER A 158 6.02 1.42 8.70
N ARG A 159 5.97 0.42 7.82
CA ARG A 159 5.14 0.45 6.60
C ARG A 159 3.65 0.37 6.92
N ILE A 160 3.26 -0.45 7.91
CA ILE A 160 1.85 -0.54 8.36
C ILE A 160 1.37 0.82 8.83
N LEU A 161 2.17 1.54 9.63
CA LEU A 161 1.81 2.85 10.15
C LEU A 161 1.82 3.92 9.06
N VAL A 162 2.88 3.97 8.23
CA VAL A 162 3.01 4.98 7.17
C VAL A 162 1.92 4.86 6.10
N PHE A 163 1.52 3.65 5.75
CA PHE A 163 0.47 3.42 4.74
C PHE A 163 -0.95 3.31 5.34
N GLY A 164 -1.09 3.22 6.66
CA GLY A 164 -2.39 3.15 7.37
C GLY A 164 -3.37 4.27 6.99
N PRO A 165 -2.95 5.54 6.91
CA PRO A 165 -3.82 6.65 6.49
C PRO A 165 -4.48 6.41 5.13
N PHE A 166 -3.75 5.89 4.16
CA PHE A 166 -4.27 5.61 2.81
C PHE A 166 -5.28 4.45 2.83
N PHE A 167 -5.01 3.41 3.65
CA PHE A 167 -5.95 2.31 3.81
C PHE A 167 -7.27 2.78 4.41
N PHE A 168 -7.24 3.53 5.52
CA PHE A 168 -8.46 3.99 6.18
C PHE A 168 -9.16 5.09 5.40
N LEU A 169 -8.43 5.93 4.66
CA LEU A 169 -9.03 6.86 3.72
C LEU A 169 -9.84 6.10 2.64
N GLY A 170 -9.29 5.03 2.07
CA GLY A 170 -10.00 4.16 1.15
C GLY A 170 -11.18 3.45 1.80
N TYR A 171 -11.01 2.94 3.02
CA TYR A 171 -12.05 2.25 3.77
C TYR A 171 -13.28 3.15 4.01
N TYR A 172 -13.08 4.41 4.38
CA TYR A 172 -14.18 5.37 4.61
C TYR A 172 -14.67 6.07 3.33
N MET A 173 -13.94 5.96 2.21
CA MET A 173 -14.33 6.59 0.94
C MET A 173 -15.67 6.04 0.44
N GLU A 174 -16.70 6.85 0.37
CA GLU A 174 -18.00 6.49 -0.17
C GLU A 174 -18.03 6.64 -1.69
N GLN A 175 -18.85 5.82 -2.37
CA GLN A 175 -18.96 5.84 -3.82
C GLN A 175 -19.38 7.21 -4.37
N PRO A 176 -20.37 7.94 -3.81
CA PRO A 176 -20.75 9.26 -4.31
C PRO A 176 -19.60 10.29 -4.20
N LEU A 177 -18.79 10.19 -3.16
CA LEU A 177 -17.64 11.09 -2.98
C LEU A 177 -16.54 10.78 -4.00
N LEU A 178 -16.29 9.50 -4.28
CA LEU A 178 -15.35 9.07 -5.30
C LEU A 178 -15.81 9.52 -6.70
N GLU A 179 -17.06 9.31 -7.04
CA GLU A 179 -17.63 9.76 -8.31
C GLU A 179 -17.54 11.28 -8.47
N ARG A 180 -17.79 12.03 -7.39
CA ARG A 180 -17.59 13.48 -7.37
C ARG A 180 -16.14 13.88 -7.61
N ALA A 181 -15.17 13.21 -6.97
CA ALA A 181 -13.75 13.47 -7.17
C ALA A 181 -13.27 13.17 -8.61
N LEU A 182 -13.93 12.22 -9.29
CA LEU A 182 -13.63 11.85 -10.68
C LEU A 182 -14.33 12.74 -11.73
N ARG A 183 -15.23 13.66 -11.33
CA ARG A 183 -15.87 14.60 -12.27
C ARG A 183 -14.84 15.52 -12.91
N PRO A 184 -15.05 15.93 -14.19
CA PRO A 184 -14.11 16.77 -14.92
C PRO A 184 -13.75 18.07 -14.18
N GLU A 185 -14.70 18.63 -13.42
CA GLU A 185 -14.54 19.86 -12.64
C GLU A 185 -13.46 19.74 -11.56
N TYR A 186 -13.46 18.62 -10.84
CA TYR A 186 -12.51 18.34 -9.76
C TYR A 186 -11.24 17.63 -10.23
N LYS A 187 -11.32 16.91 -11.35
CA LYS A 187 -10.20 16.16 -11.92
C LYS A 187 -8.97 17.05 -12.16
N LYS A 188 -9.17 18.27 -12.68
CA LYS A 188 -8.07 19.23 -12.89
C LYS A 188 -7.39 19.60 -11.58
N ILE A 189 -8.17 19.92 -10.54
CA ILE A 189 -7.65 20.30 -9.22
C ILE A 189 -6.88 19.16 -8.59
N VAL A 190 -7.48 17.94 -8.58
CA VAL A 190 -6.84 16.75 -8.02
C VAL A 190 -5.55 16.40 -8.77
N THR A 191 -5.57 16.49 -10.11
CA THR A 191 -4.39 16.21 -10.94
C THR A 191 -3.30 17.25 -10.69
N THR A 192 -3.63 18.54 -10.64
CA THR A 192 -2.66 19.61 -10.38
C THR A 192 -2.05 19.46 -8.97
N ALA A 193 -2.87 19.19 -7.95
CA ALA A 193 -2.38 18.95 -6.59
C ALA A 193 -1.44 17.72 -6.54
N ALA A 194 -1.81 16.60 -7.16
CA ALA A 194 -0.97 15.41 -7.22
C ALA A 194 0.36 15.68 -7.94
N LEU A 195 0.33 16.38 -9.08
CA LEU A 195 1.55 16.77 -9.82
C LEU A 195 2.43 17.71 -9.00
N SER A 196 1.85 18.68 -8.28
CA SER A 196 2.60 19.60 -7.41
C SER A 196 3.28 18.86 -6.26
N ILE A 197 2.61 17.90 -5.64
CA ILE A 197 3.19 17.05 -4.58
C ILE A 197 4.33 16.21 -5.15
N CYS A 198 4.13 15.55 -6.29
CA CYS A 198 5.17 14.78 -6.96
C CYS A 198 6.38 15.65 -7.31
N ALA A 199 6.16 16.84 -7.88
CA ALA A 199 7.23 17.79 -8.21
C ALA A 199 7.98 18.25 -6.96
N GLY A 200 7.29 18.56 -5.86
CA GLY A 200 7.89 18.90 -4.58
C GLY A 200 8.80 17.81 -4.04
N ILE A 201 8.35 16.55 -4.06
CA ILE A 201 9.13 15.40 -3.60
C ILE A 201 10.36 15.18 -4.49
N LEU A 202 10.24 15.36 -5.81
CA LEU A 202 11.35 15.23 -6.73
C LEU A 202 12.42 16.31 -6.53
N LEU A 203 12.01 17.54 -6.24
CA LEU A 203 12.92 18.66 -5.99
C LEU A 203 13.63 18.54 -4.63
N THR A 204 12.92 18.09 -3.58
CA THR A 204 13.52 17.89 -2.25
C THR A 204 14.42 16.67 -2.20
N GLY A 205 14.10 15.62 -2.94
CA GLY A 205 14.95 14.42 -3.03
C GLY A 205 16.31 14.66 -3.70
N LYS A 206 16.45 15.73 -4.49
CA LYS A 206 17.73 16.14 -5.10
C LYS A 206 18.68 16.78 -4.09
N LYS A 207 18.16 17.43 -3.03
CA LYS A 207 18.95 18.08 -1.97
C LYS A 207 19.47 17.14 -0.87
N MET A 208 19.02 15.90 -0.82
CA MET A 208 19.44 14.94 0.22
C MET A 208 20.63 14.06 -0.22
N HIS A 209 21.14 14.24 -1.44
CA HIS A 209 22.29 13.50 -1.98
C HIS A 209 23.48 14.38 -2.32
N ASP A 210 23.37 15.72 -2.11
CA ASP A 210 24.48 16.68 -2.12
C ASP A 210 24.85 17.03 -0.65
#